data_c3126fb2511665d141b82fad36377177
#
_entry.id   c3126fb2511665d141b82fad36377177
#
_cell.length_a   1.000
_cell.length_b   1.000
_cell.length_c   1.000
_cell.angle_alpha   90.00
_cell.angle_beta   90.00
_cell.angle_gamma   90.00
#
_symmetry.space_group_name_H-M   'P 1'
#
loop_
_entity.id
_entity.type
_entity.pdbx_description
1 polymer ?
#
loop_
_entity_poly.entity_id
_entity_poly.type
_entity_poly.pdbx_seq_one_letter_code
_entity_poly.pdbx_strand_id
1 'polypeptide(L)'
;WNAGAYSDTSPIVAKNGAITCFGPYRLSHAWADSYAIYTNLPPAGSYRGPAVLDVTWAGESQIDIIADEMGLDPIQFRLKNVLVDGDVYVTGETMHDLHYKTLLETTVKGIGWNTSVDRENSNRTGRGIAVAIKSTTTPSTSKAEIRLESDGCCTLLVSTVELGQGSKI
;
A
#
# COMPACT_ATOMS: atom_id res chain seq x y z
N TRP A 1 -16.89 5.41 -1.44
CA TRP A 1 -16.52 4.91 -0.12
C TRP A 1 -17.69 5.09 0.85
N ASN A 2 -18.01 4.04 1.59
CA ASN A 2 -18.95 4.14 2.69
C ASN A 2 -18.25 4.78 3.89
N ALA A 3 -18.64 6.02 4.24
CA ALA A 3 -18.04 6.78 5.33
C ALA A 3 -18.68 6.48 6.70
N GLY A 4 -19.83 5.80 6.71
CA GLY A 4 -20.63 5.62 7.91
C GLY A 4 -21.32 6.91 8.35
N ALA A 5 -21.80 6.93 9.58
CA ALA A 5 -22.38 8.11 10.20
C ALA A 5 -21.26 8.98 10.81
N TYR A 6 -21.46 10.29 10.82
CA TYR A 6 -20.53 11.30 11.33
C TYR A 6 -19.22 11.41 10.54
N SER A 7 -18.53 12.52 10.70
CA SER A 7 -17.22 12.74 10.08
C SER A 7 -16.12 12.40 11.07
N ASP A 8 -15.26 11.47 10.68
CA ASP A 8 -13.98 11.21 11.34
C ASP A 8 -12.85 11.36 10.31
N THR A 9 -12.10 10.31 10.03
CA THR A 9 -11.00 10.28 9.07
C THR A 9 -11.41 9.81 7.68
N SER A 10 -12.67 9.45 7.47
CA SER A 10 -13.19 8.89 6.21
C SER A 10 -12.91 9.76 4.96
N PRO A 11 -12.97 11.11 4.99
CA PRO A 11 -12.59 11.90 3.82
C PRO A 11 -11.12 11.75 3.44
N ILE A 12 -10.24 11.62 4.44
CA ILE A 12 -8.80 11.38 4.21
C ILE A 12 -8.57 9.99 3.63
N VAL A 13 -9.30 8.98 4.11
CA VAL A 13 -9.27 7.61 3.58
C VAL A 13 -9.68 7.59 2.12
N ALA A 14 -10.79 8.24 1.77
CA ALA A 14 -11.28 8.35 0.39
C ALA A 14 -10.27 9.05 -0.52
N LYS A 15 -9.63 10.14 -0.06
CA LYS A 15 -8.56 10.83 -0.77
C LYS A 15 -7.35 9.91 -1.00
N ASN A 16 -6.91 9.19 0.02
CA ASN A 16 -5.80 8.25 -0.11
C ASN A 16 -6.13 7.15 -1.13
N GLY A 17 -7.36 6.66 -1.13
CA GLY A 17 -7.83 5.70 -2.12
C GLY A 17 -7.72 6.24 -3.54
N ALA A 18 -8.14 7.48 -3.80
CA ALA A 18 -8.02 8.10 -5.10
C ALA A 18 -6.56 8.22 -5.59
N ILE A 19 -5.64 8.55 -4.68
CA ILE A 19 -4.21 8.71 -5.01
C ILE A 19 -3.55 7.36 -5.31
N THR A 20 -3.94 6.30 -4.59
CA THR A 20 -3.23 5.01 -4.61
C THR A 20 -3.93 3.94 -5.46
N CYS A 21 -5.14 4.20 -5.99
CA CYS A 21 -5.90 3.21 -6.78
C CYS A 21 -5.24 2.79 -8.09
N PHE A 22 -4.33 3.58 -8.58
CA PHE A 22 -3.58 3.29 -9.81
C PHE A 22 -2.44 2.26 -9.60
N GLY A 23 -2.15 1.90 -8.35
CA GLY A 23 -1.04 1.02 -8.03
C GLY A 23 0.32 1.60 -8.43
N PRO A 24 1.39 0.80 -8.36
CA PRO A 24 2.74 1.24 -8.74
C PRO A 24 3.01 1.06 -10.23
N TYR A 25 2.09 1.45 -11.09
CA TYR A 25 2.17 1.23 -12.53
C TYR A 25 2.34 2.52 -13.32
N ARG A 26 3.04 2.42 -14.46
CA ARG A 26 3.21 3.51 -15.41
C ARG A 26 1.94 3.74 -16.19
N LEU A 27 1.34 4.90 -16.03
CA LEU A 27 0.14 5.31 -16.73
C LEU A 27 0.34 6.66 -17.39
N SER A 28 0.11 6.74 -18.68
CA SER A 28 0.24 8.00 -19.44
C SER A 28 -0.86 9.00 -19.08
N HIS A 29 -2.03 8.51 -18.76
CA HIS A 29 -3.20 9.30 -18.39
C HIS A 29 -3.96 8.59 -17.28
N ALA A 30 -4.36 9.34 -16.27
CA ALA A 30 -5.10 8.83 -15.14
C ALA A 30 -6.14 9.85 -14.68
N TRP A 31 -7.30 9.35 -14.31
CA TRP A 31 -8.37 10.14 -13.71
C TRP A 31 -9.05 9.30 -12.64
N ALA A 32 -9.28 9.85 -11.48
CA ALA A 32 -10.02 9.20 -10.40
C ALA A 32 -10.90 10.20 -9.65
N ASP A 33 -12.17 9.87 -9.53
CA ASP A 33 -13.11 10.52 -8.64
C ASP A 33 -13.36 9.64 -7.42
N SER A 34 -13.25 10.19 -6.23
CA SER A 34 -13.47 9.48 -4.99
C SER A 34 -14.49 10.21 -4.12
N TYR A 35 -15.53 9.50 -3.74
CA TYR A 35 -16.65 10.03 -2.97
C TYR A 35 -16.73 9.33 -1.61
N ALA A 36 -16.69 10.11 -0.52
CA ALA A 36 -17.01 9.64 0.82
C ALA A 36 -18.49 9.89 1.11
N ILE A 37 -19.28 8.83 1.15
CA ILE A 37 -20.74 8.89 1.30
C ILE A 37 -21.14 8.58 2.73
N TYR A 38 -21.88 9.47 3.36
CA TYR A 38 -22.48 9.20 4.67
C TYR A 38 -23.58 8.16 4.59
N THR A 39 -23.59 7.29 5.56
CA THR A 39 -24.61 6.24 5.73
C THR A 39 -25.00 6.08 7.20
N ASN A 40 -25.99 5.25 7.48
CA ASN A 40 -26.43 4.93 8.85
C ASN A 40 -25.61 3.79 9.50
N LEU A 41 -24.45 3.45 8.93
CA LEU A 41 -23.52 2.47 9.50
C LEU A 41 -22.59 3.13 10.54
N PRO A 42 -21.89 2.36 11.37
CA PRO A 42 -20.85 2.90 12.23
C PRO A 42 -19.83 3.71 11.41
N PRO A 43 -19.22 4.76 11.99
CA PRO A 43 -18.22 5.56 11.30
C PRO A 43 -17.08 4.69 10.76
N ALA A 44 -16.76 4.88 9.49
CA ALA A 44 -15.59 4.28 8.86
C ALA A 44 -14.40 5.22 9.06
N GLY A 45 -13.29 4.68 9.50
CA GLY A 45 -12.10 5.45 9.79
C GLY A 45 -10.82 4.79 9.29
N SER A 46 -9.69 5.39 9.67
CA SER A 46 -8.38 4.90 9.27
C SER A 46 -8.04 3.61 10.00
N TYR A 47 -7.70 2.58 9.24
CA TYR A 47 -7.01 1.38 9.71
C TYR A 47 -5.64 1.30 9.02
N ARG A 48 -4.67 0.60 9.57
CA ARG A 48 -3.29 0.52 9.08
C ARG A 48 -3.19 0.49 7.54
N GLY A 49 -2.54 1.51 6.92
CA GLY A 49 -2.51 1.69 5.48
C GLY A 49 -3.86 2.17 4.90
N PRO A 50 -4.45 3.29 5.41
CA PRO A 50 -5.81 3.70 5.06
C PRO A 50 -6.07 3.71 3.56
N ALA A 51 -7.11 2.97 3.11
CA ALA A 51 -7.53 2.71 1.74
C ALA A 51 -6.56 1.88 0.87
N VAL A 52 -5.27 1.82 1.19
CA VAL A 52 -4.28 1.15 0.31
C VAL A 52 -4.61 -0.32 0.14
N LEU A 53 -5.03 -1.00 1.21
CA LEU A 53 -5.38 -2.43 1.15
C LEU A 53 -6.54 -2.68 0.16
N ASP A 54 -7.60 -1.90 0.28
CA ASP A 54 -8.82 -2.06 -0.53
C ASP A 54 -8.54 -1.82 -2.01
N VAL A 55 -7.86 -0.71 -2.34
CA VAL A 55 -7.56 -0.36 -3.73
C VAL A 55 -6.47 -1.27 -4.33
N THR A 56 -5.53 -1.76 -3.51
CA THR A 56 -4.54 -2.74 -3.97
C THR A 56 -5.23 -4.05 -4.32
N TRP A 57 -6.12 -4.56 -3.45
CA TRP A 57 -6.86 -5.77 -3.74
C TRP A 57 -7.66 -5.64 -5.05
N ALA A 58 -8.39 -4.55 -5.23
CA ALA A 58 -9.18 -4.32 -6.43
C ALA A 58 -8.29 -4.20 -7.69
N GLY A 59 -7.25 -3.37 -7.62
CA GLY A 59 -6.34 -3.12 -8.74
C GLY A 59 -5.53 -4.35 -9.14
N GLU A 60 -4.97 -5.07 -8.18
CA GLU A 60 -4.15 -6.24 -8.44
C GLU A 60 -4.97 -7.44 -8.94
N SER A 61 -6.23 -7.58 -8.46
CA SER A 61 -7.17 -8.54 -9.03
C SER A 61 -7.52 -8.20 -10.49
N GLN A 62 -7.68 -6.92 -10.79
CA GLN A 62 -7.91 -6.47 -12.17
C GLN A 62 -6.68 -6.72 -13.07
N ILE A 63 -5.47 -6.53 -12.56
CA ILE A 63 -4.22 -6.84 -13.27
C ILE A 63 -4.13 -8.33 -13.61
N ASP A 64 -4.51 -9.21 -12.68
CA ASP A 64 -4.54 -10.66 -12.94
C ASP A 64 -5.56 -11.03 -14.02
N ILE A 65 -6.77 -10.46 -13.97
CA ILE A 65 -7.81 -10.67 -14.98
C ILE A 65 -7.33 -10.20 -16.36
N ILE A 66 -6.74 -9.01 -16.45
CA ILE A 66 -6.22 -8.48 -17.71
C ILE A 66 -5.09 -9.37 -18.27
N ALA A 67 -4.18 -9.82 -17.42
CA ALA A 67 -3.08 -10.68 -17.84
C ALA A 67 -3.62 -12.01 -18.39
N ASP A 68 -4.60 -12.61 -17.72
CA ASP A 68 -5.24 -13.85 -18.15
C ASP A 68 -5.98 -13.68 -19.49
N GLU A 69 -6.80 -12.65 -19.65
CA GLU A 69 -7.51 -12.35 -20.89
C GLU A 69 -6.58 -12.07 -22.08
N MET A 70 -5.38 -11.51 -21.79
CA MET A 70 -4.36 -11.27 -22.80
C MET A 70 -3.46 -12.50 -23.06
N GLY A 71 -3.62 -13.59 -22.33
CA GLY A 71 -2.76 -14.77 -22.40
C GLY A 71 -1.33 -14.50 -21.95
N LEU A 72 -1.12 -13.55 -21.04
CA LEU A 72 0.18 -13.17 -20.52
C LEU A 72 0.43 -13.73 -19.12
N ASP A 73 1.67 -14.05 -18.82
CA ASP A 73 2.07 -14.36 -17.44
C ASP A 73 1.87 -13.11 -16.55
N PRO A 74 1.14 -13.22 -15.42
CA PRO A 74 0.83 -12.07 -14.57
C PRO A 74 2.08 -11.41 -13.95
N ILE A 75 3.18 -12.16 -13.79
CA ILE A 75 4.43 -11.60 -13.30
C ILE A 75 5.11 -10.78 -14.39
N GLN A 76 5.18 -11.33 -15.61
CA GLN A 76 5.76 -10.62 -16.76
C GLN A 76 4.96 -9.35 -17.09
N PHE A 77 3.64 -9.41 -16.95
CA PHE A 77 2.78 -8.24 -17.12
C PHE A 77 3.13 -7.15 -16.11
N ARG A 78 3.30 -7.51 -14.82
CA ARG A 78 3.72 -6.56 -13.77
C ARG A 78 5.12 -6.01 -14.02
N LEU A 79 6.11 -6.86 -14.27
CA LEU A 79 7.50 -6.45 -14.52
C LEU A 79 7.64 -5.46 -15.68
N LYS A 80 6.78 -5.61 -16.69
CA LYS A 80 6.75 -4.70 -17.85
C LYS A 80 6.18 -3.33 -17.49
N ASN A 81 5.24 -3.26 -16.56
CA ASN A 81 4.42 -2.07 -16.31
C ASN A 81 4.74 -1.34 -15.00
N VAL A 82 5.46 -1.94 -14.06
CA VAL A 82 5.81 -1.25 -12.80
C VAL A 82 6.67 -0.02 -13.03
N LEU A 83 6.50 0.96 -12.15
CA LEU A 83 7.31 2.17 -12.10
C LEU A 83 8.79 1.85 -11.94
N VAL A 84 9.62 2.66 -12.57
CA VAL A 84 11.07 2.65 -12.42
C VAL A 84 11.56 4.05 -12.08
N ASP A 85 12.83 4.16 -11.69
CA ASP A 85 13.44 5.45 -11.38
C ASP A 85 13.32 6.43 -12.54
N GLY A 86 12.93 7.66 -12.22
CA GLY A 86 12.70 8.73 -13.18
C GLY A 86 11.29 8.76 -13.77
N ASP A 87 10.46 7.73 -13.57
CA ASP A 87 9.05 7.79 -13.96
C ASP A 87 8.30 8.85 -13.15
N VAL A 88 7.31 9.46 -13.76
CA VAL A 88 6.42 10.40 -13.09
C VAL A 88 5.16 9.65 -12.65
N TYR A 89 4.89 9.66 -11.35
CA TYR A 89 3.67 9.08 -10.80
C TYR A 89 2.45 9.95 -11.16
N VAL A 90 1.26 9.38 -11.09
CA VAL A 90 0.00 10.06 -11.43
C VAL A 90 -0.27 11.35 -10.64
N THR A 91 0.42 11.55 -9.52
CA THR A 91 0.37 12.78 -8.73
C THR A 91 1.31 13.88 -9.23
N GLY A 92 2.11 13.61 -10.26
CA GLY A 92 3.14 14.52 -10.80
C GLY A 92 4.49 14.44 -10.09
N GLU A 93 4.65 13.54 -9.14
CA GLU A 93 5.90 13.32 -8.41
C GLU A 93 6.85 12.45 -9.24
N THR A 94 8.10 12.89 -9.39
CA THR A 94 9.16 12.07 -9.98
C THR A 94 9.63 11.04 -8.97
N MET A 95 9.60 9.78 -9.37
CA MET A 95 9.93 8.66 -8.50
C MET A 95 11.42 8.38 -8.51
N HIS A 96 11.98 8.09 -7.33
CA HIS A 96 13.40 7.81 -7.13
C HIS A 96 13.57 6.60 -6.21
N ASP A 97 14.68 5.89 -6.39
CA ASP A 97 15.08 4.75 -5.56
C ASP A 97 14.03 3.62 -5.54
N LEU A 98 13.45 3.34 -6.71
CA LEU A 98 12.41 2.32 -6.86
C LEU A 98 13.02 0.94 -7.13
N HIS A 99 12.59 -0.03 -6.35
CA HIS A 99 13.07 -1.42 -6.44
C HIS A 99 11.97 -2.43 -6.81
N TYR A 100 10.87 -1.99 -7.42
CA TYR A 100 9.72 -2.88 -7.73
C TYR A 100 10.09 -4.12 -8.53
N LYS A 101 10.96 -3.99 -9.55
CA LYS A 101 11.40 -5.14 -10.35
C LYS A 101 12.15 -6.16 -9.50
N THR A 102 13.14 -5.70 -8.74
CA THR A 102 13.94 -6.55 -7.87
C THR A 102 13.08 -7.21 -6.78
N LEU A 103 12.12 -6.47 -6.21
CA LEU A 103 11.17 -6.99 -5.21
C LEU A 103 10.30 -8.09 -5.81
N LEU A 104 9.73 -7.87 -7.00
CA LEU A 104 8.93 -8.87 -7.71
C LEU A 104 9.74 -10.12 -8.01
N GLU A 105 10.91 -10.00 -8.62
CA GLU A 105 11.77 -11.13 -8.98
C GLU A 105 12.20 -11.93 -7.74
N THR A 106 12.56 -11.24 -6.66
CA THR A 106 12.95 -11.89 -5.40
C THR A 106 11.78 -12.64 -4.77
N THR A 107 10.60 -12.01 -4.76
CA THR A 107 9.37 -12.61 -4.21
C THR A 107 8.95 -13.83 -5.03
N VAL A 108 8.92 -13.72 -6.35
CA VAL A 108 8.60 -14.81 -7.29
C VAL A 108 9.51 -16.02 -7.06
N LYS A 109 10.81 -15.78 -6.90
CA LYS A 109 11.78 -16.83 -6.57
C LYS A 109 11.51 -17.41 -5.20
N GLY A 110 11.25 -16.57 -4.19
CA GLY A 110 11.03 -16.99 -2.80
C GLY A 110 9.80 -17.88 -2.63
N ILE A 111 8.71 -17.62 -3.33
CA ILE A 111 7.47 -18.41 -3.27
C ILE A 111 7.46 -19.60 -4.25
N GLY A 112 8.52 -19.77 -5.05
CA GLY A 112 8.61 -20.84 -6.04
C GLY A 112 7.51 -20.74 -7.10
N TRP A 113 7.25 -19.55 -7.66
CA TRP A 113 6.14 -19.30 -8.58
C TRP A 113 6.03 -20.31 -9.71
N ASN A 114 7.17 -20.67 -10.32
CA ASN A 114 7.25 -21.58 -11.47
C ASN A 114 7.32 -23.06 -11.10
N THR A 115 7.28 -23.43 -9.82
CA THR A 115 7.28 -24.82 -9.40
C THR A 115 5.85 -25.36 -9.42
N SER A 116 5.68 -26.63 -9.83
CA SER A 116 4.37 -27.29 -9.77
C SER A 116 3.87 -27.28 -8.32
N VAL A 117 2.60 -26.92 -8.13
CA VAL A 117 1.91 -27.15 -6.86
C VAL A 117 1.51 -28.62 -6.85
N ASP A 118 1.96 -29.37 -5.86
CA ASP A 118 1.53 -30.77 -5.68
C ASP A 118 0.01 -30.80 -5.43
N ARG A 119 -0.73 -31.30 -6.43
CA ARG A 119 -2.19 -31.37 -6.41
C ARG A 119 -2.71 -32.64 -5.73
N GLU A 120 -1.83 -33.60 -5.45
CA GLU A 120 -2.21 -34.89 -4.84
C GLU A 120 -2.37 -34.80 -3.32
N ASN A 121 -1.68 -33.84 -2.69
CA ASN A 121 -1.91 -33.56 -1.27
C ASN A 121 -3.13 -32.65 -1.14
N SER A 122 -4.20 -33.16 -0.58
CA SER A 122 -5.58 -32.66 -0.46
C SER A 122 -5.79 -31.23 0.04
N ASN A 123 -4.74 -30.47 0.25
CA ASN A 123 -4.81 -29.06 0.61
C ASN A 123 -4.91 -28.22 -0.67
N ARG A 124 -6.04 -27.54 -0.83
CA ARG A 124 -6.26 -26.55 -1.89
C ARG A 124 -5.34 -25.37 -1.66
N THR A 125 -4.14 -25.41 -2.23
CA THR A 125 -3.17 -24.33 -2.16
C THR A 125 -3.14 -23.55 -3.47
N GLY A 126 -2.99 -22.24 -3.38
CA GLY A 126 -2.80 -21.36 -4.51
C GLY A 126 -1.65 -20.39 -4.23
N ARG A 127 -1.11 -19.82 -5.29
CA ARG A 127 -0.13 -18.73 -5.20
C ARG A 127 -0.72 -17.48 -5.79
N GLY A 128 -0.49 -16.37 -5.13
CA GLY A 128 -0.87 -15.03 -5.60
C GLY A 128 0.26 -14.06 -5.29
N ILE A 129 0.32 -12.99 -6.07
CA ILE A 129 1.26 -11.89 -5.87
C ILE A 129 0.52 -10.58 -6.10
N ALA A 130 0.83 -9.60 -5.29
CA ALA A 130 0.31 -8.25 -5.43
C ALA A 130 1.42 -7.25 -5.14
N VAL A 131 1.34 -6.08 -5.78
CA VAL A 131 2.28 -4.97 -5.56
C VAL A 131 1.49 -3.75 -5.12
N ALA A 132 1.95 -3.09 -4.08
CA ALA A 132 1.31 -1.90 -3.54
C ALA A 132 2.25 -0.70 -3.57
N ILE A 133 1.66 0.49 -3.64
CA ILE A 133 2.35 1.75 -3.40
C ILE A 133 1.70 2.46 -2.23
N LYS A 134 2.53 2.95 -1.31
CA LYS A 134 2.09 3.75 -0.17
C LYS A 134 3.12 4.81 0.12
N SER A 135 2.73 6.06 0.08
CA SER A 135 3.58 7.14 0.57
C SER A 135 3.91 6.93 2.04
N THR A 136 5.17 6.98 2.37
CA THR A 136 5.68 6.90 3.74
C THR A 136 5.99 8.28 4.32
N THR A 137 6.12 9.28 3.46
CA THR A 137 6.38 10.67 3.84
C THR A 137 5.07 11.40 4.09
N THR A 138 4.95 11.95 5.28
CA THR A 138 3.93 12.95 5.59
C THR A 138 4.65 14.26 5.88
N PRO A 139 4.12 15.42 5.47
CA PRO A 139 4.70 16.72 5.80
C PRO A 139 4.49 17.00 7.29
N SER A 140 5.31 16.37 8.12
CA SER A 140 5.25 16.47 9.58
C SER A 140 6.65 16.64 10.16
N THR A 141 6.73 17.32 11.30
CA THR A 141 7.98 17.51 12.03
C THR A 141 7.97 16.58 13.24
N SER A 142 9.03 15.80 13.39
CA SER A 142 9.28 15.02 14.60
C SER A 142 10.27 15.74 15.49
N LYS A 143 10.01 15.73 16.80
CA LYS A 143 10.90 16.31 17.82
C LYS A 143 11.20 15.27 18.89
N ALA A 144 12.43 15.30 19.38
CA ALA A 144 12.85 14.54 20.54
C ALA A 144 13.63 15.47 21.49
N GLU A 145 13.39 15.33 22.78
CA GLU A 145 14.08 16.06 23.85
C GLU A 145 14.47 15.06 24.92
N ILE A 146 15.72 15.15 25.39
CA ILE A 146 16.22 14.36 26.51
C ILE A 146 16.47 15.32 27.65
N ARG A 147 15.86 15.04 28.82
CA ARG A 147 16.10 15.75 30.08
C ARG A 147 16.86 14.84 31.00
N LEU A 148 18.00 15.35 31.51
CA LEU A 148 18.73 14.69 32.57
C LEU A 148 18.27 15.27 33.92
N GLU A 149 17.76 14.41 34.76
CA GLU A 149 17.24 14.79 36.09
C GLU A 149 18.37 14.77 37.11
N SER A 150 18.18 15.47 38.25
CA SER A 150 19.19 15.61 39.31
C SER A 150 19.51 14.29 40.02
N ASP A 151 18.65 13.30 39.93
CA ASP A 151 18.85 11.96 40.47
C ASP A 151 19.58 11.01 39.50
N GLY A 152 19.99 11.51 38.32
CA GLY A 152 20.66 10.73 37.28
C GLY A 152 19.72 10.00 36.31
N CYS A 153 18.43 10.12 36.49
CA CYS A 153 17.46 9.59 35.53
C CYS A 153 17.39 10.41 34.25
N CYS A 154 17.06 9.78 33.14
CA CYS A 154 16.79 10.44 31.85
C CYS A 154 15.35 10.34 31.48
N THR A 155 14.71 11.48 31.16
CA THR A 155 13.37 11.54 30.59
C THR A 155 13.46 11.82 29.09
N LEU A 156 12.94 10.92 28.26
CA LEU A 156 12.84 11.10 26.82
C LEU A 156 11.44 11.57 26.45
N LEU A 157 11.33 12.76 25.87
CA LEU A 157 10.11 13.31 25.31
C LEU A 157 10.16 13.20 23.79
N VAL A 158 9.20 12.51 23.21
CA VAL A 158 9.12 12.31 21.75
C VAL A 158 7.72 12.63 21.22
N SER A 159 7.66 13.08 19.98
CA SER A 159 6.38 13.32 19.30
C SER A 159 5.76 12.04 18.71
N THR A 160 6.43 10.90 18.81
CA THR A 160 5.95 9.62 18.33
C THR A 160 4.90 9.03 19.28
N VAL A 161 3.74 8.68 18.74
CA VAL A 161 2.68 8.00 19.49
C VAL A 161 2.75 6.49 19.28
N GLU A 162 2.27 5.73 20.25
CA GLU A 162 2.13 4.28 20.15
C GLU A 162 0.67 3.92 19.85
N LEU A 163 0.45 3.27 18.72
CA LEU A 163 -0.85 2.80 18.24
C LEU A 163 -0.87 1.28 18.00
N GLY A 164 0.07 0.55 18.60
CA GLY A 164 0.28 -0.87 18.37
C GLY A 164 1.32 -1.20 17.29
N GLN A 165 2.06 -0.18 16.79
CA GLN A 165 3.12 -0.37 15.80
C GLN A 165 4.50 -0.66 16.41
N GLY A 166 4.65 -0.65 17.73
CA GLY A 166 5.90 -0.97 18.41
C GLY A 166 6.90 0.19 18.52
N SER A 167 6.44 1.43 18.54
CA SER A 167 7.33 2.62 18.62
C SER A 167 8.10 2.74 19.93
N LYS A 168 7.70 2.00 20.97
CA LYS A 168 8.30 2.06 22.31
C LYS A 168 9.19 0.87 22.65
N ILE A 169 9.46 0.01 21.67
CA ILE A 169 10.27 -1.21 21.83
C ILE A 169 11.69 -0.94 21.39
#